data_820a13e976b424fbdf355461b198725a
#
_entry.id   820a13e976b424fbdf355461b198725a
#
_cell.length_a   1.000
_cell.length_b   1.000
_cell.length_c   1.000
_cell.angle_alpha   90.00
_cell.angle_beta   90.00
_cell.angle_gamma   90.00
#
_symmetry.space_group_name_H-M   'P 1'
#
loop_
_entity.id
_entity.type
_entity.pdbx_description
1 polymer ?
#
loop_
_entity_poly.entity_id
_entity_poly.type
_entity_poly.pdbx_seq_one_letter_code
_entity_poly.pdbx_strand_id
1 'polypeptide(L)'
;LLQNKEDGSQNHYYCVGYSVLFYRLDGEEIGSLVDQQGEIAEIEVIATFLPRVVVESLLAALKRANLEMEALTLEPIAAINVLIPPSMRRLNVALVDIGAGTSDIAITDQGTIVAYGMVPTAGDEITEALSETYLLDFPVADLTKRKLQTDEEILIQDILGFDQYFPRNEIIDSIRPAIKNLAMAIGNEILRLNNQRTPKAIMLVGGGSLTPDITKELGEVLQLPSNRVAVRGIDAIQNLTKEEHIPVTPELVTPIGIAIAAKKAPVQYMSVTVNNQVVRLFELKEMTVSDAFLAANIRAKQ
;
A
#
# COMPACT_ATOMS: atom_id res chain seq x y z
N LEU A 1 23.94 5.54 -6.39
CA LEU A 1 23.03 5.98 -7.47
C LEU A 1 22.47 7.41 -7.29
N LEU A 2 22.80 8.12 -6.22
CA LEU A 2 22.36 9.51 -5.96
C LEU A 2 23.48 10.54 -6.09
N GLN A 3 24.49 10.27 -6.88
CA GLN A 3 25.61 11.19 -7.15
C GLN A 3 25.66 11.67 -8.60
N ASN A 4 24.55 12.14 -9.17
CA ASN A 4 24.66 13.10 -10.26
C ASN A 4 24.54 14.51 -9.67
N LYS A 5 25.70 15.09 -9.42
CA LYS A 5 25.91 16.48 -9.10
C LYS A 5 26.05 17.25 -10.38
N GLU A 6 25.13 18.14 -10.58
CA GLU A 6 25.37 19.42 -11.25
C GLU A 6 24.07 20.24 -11.33
N ASP A 7 23.28 20.27 -10.27
CA ASP A 7 22.35 21.36 -10.05
C ASP A 7 22.00 21.39 -8.57
N GLY A 8 21.92 22.57 -7.95
CA GLY A 8 21.63 22.79 -6.56
C GLY A 8 20.21 22.40 -6.12
N SER A 9 19.68 21.30 -6.66
CA SER A 9 18.43 20.68 -6.24
C SER A 9 18.70 19.92 -4.95
N GLN A 10 18.19 20.42 -3.84
CA GLN A 10 18.02 19.68 -2.59
C GLN A 10 17.36 18.34 -2.93
N ASN A 11 17.82 17.23 -2.35
CA ASN A 11 17.18 15.94 -2.46
C ASN A 11 15.70 16.07 -2.07
N HIS A 12 14.81 16.05 -3.05
CA HIS A 12 13.36 16.22 -2.84
C HIS A 12 12.65 14.94 -2.40
N TYR A 13 13.38 13.84 -2.22
CA TYR A 13 12.84 12.52 -1.91
C TYR A 13 13.58 11.87 -0.75
N TYR A 14 12.84 11.09 0.06
CA TYR A 14 13.37 10.14 1.03
C TYR A 14 13.22 8.71 0.50
N CYS A 15 14.25 7.87 0.67
CA CYS A 15 14.08 6.43 0.50
C CYS A 15 13.38 5.89 1.74
N VAL A 16 12.19 5.33 1.56
CA VAL A 16 11.33 4.86 2.66
C VAL A 16 11.27 3.34 2.75
N GLY A 17 11.91 2.64 1.83
CA GLY A 17 12.01 1.18 1.85
C GLY A 17 12.73 0.64 0.64
N TYR A 18 13.25 -0.57 0.78
CA TYR A 18 13.80 -1.33 -0.33
C TYR A 18 13.57 -2.83 -0.14
N SER A 19 13.57 -3.56 -1.24
CA SER A 19 13.59 -5.02 -1.28
C SER A 19 14.70 -5.48 -2.20
N VAL A 20 15.50 -6.45 -1.76
CA VAL A 20 16.49 -7.08 -2.63
C VAL A 20 15.80 -8.16 -3.44
N LEU A 21 15.97 -8.10 -4.77
CA LEU A 21 15.46 -9.09 -5.69
C LEU A 21 16.45 -10.25 -5.84
N PHE A 22 17.69 -9.92 -6.14
CA PHE A 22 18.75 -10.91 -6.41
C PHE A 22 20.08 -10.46 -5.84
N TYR A 23 20.86 -11.45 -5.41
CA TYR A 23 22.28 -11.33 -5.19
C TYR A 23 22.99 -12.18 -6.25
N ARG A 24 24.01 -11.63 -6.91
CA ARG A 24 24.88 -12.38 -7.80
C ARG A 24 26.31 -12.20 -7.38
N LEU A 25 27.09 -13.27 -7.51
CA LEU A 25 28.52 -13.27 -7.32
C LEU A 25 29.16 -13.91 -8.54
N ASP A 26 30.03 -13.15 -9.23
CA ASP A 26 30.69 -13.59 -10.47
C ASP A 26 29.71 -14.07 -11.54
N GLY A 27 28.52 -13.44 -11.60
CA GLY A 27 27.45 -13.74 -12.55
C GLY A 27 26.49 -14.86 -12.14
N GLU A 28 26.77 -15.58 -11.05
CA GLU A 28 25.89 -16.62 -10.52
C GLU A 28 24.97 -16.08 -9.44
N GLU A 29 23.68 -16.47 -9.48
CA GLU A 29 22.68 -16.08 -8.49
C GLU A 29 22.91 -16.85 -7.19
N ILE A 30 23.00 -16.13 -6.06
CA ILE A 30 23.19 -16.70 -4.72
C ILE A 30 22.18 -16.14 -3.72
N GLY A 31 21.97 -16.86 -2.63
CA GLY A 31 20.98 -16.44 -1.61
C GLY A 31 21.41 -15.28 -0.72
N SER A 32 22.71 -15.04 -0.56
CA SER A 32 23.29 -13.98 0.28
C SER A 32 24.73 -13.73 -0.12
N LEU A 33 25.18 -12.47 -0.03
CA LEU A 33 26.59 -12.08 -0.19
C LEU A 33 27.38 -12.15 1.13
N VAL A 34 26.72 -12.39 2.25
CA VAL A 34 27.39 -12.45 3.56
C VAL A 34 28.34 -13.65 3.59
N ASP A 35 29.57 -13.42 3.99
CA ASP A 35 30.66 -14.41 4.08
C ASP A 35 31.03 -15.09 2.74
N GLN A 36 30.65 -14.47 1.60
CA GLN A 36 31.04 -14.94 0.27
C GLN A 36 32.26 -14.17 -0.25
N GLN A 37 33.08 -14.85 -1.08
CA GLN A 37 34.24 -14.26 -1.75
C GLN A 37 34.09 -14.43 -3.26
N GLY A 38 34.36 -13.37 -4.01
CA GLY A 38 34.30 -13.32 -5.47
C GLY A 38 34.88 -12.01 -5.99
N GLU A 39 34.98 -11.89 -7.30
CA GLU A 39 35.54 -10.70 -7.95
C GLU A 39 34.47 -9.62 -8.19
N ILE A 40 33.23 -10.03 -8.55
CA ILE A 40 32.14 -9.12 -8.89
C ILE A 40 30.91 -9.51 -8.09
N ALA A 41 30.45 -8.58 -7.23
CA ALA A 41 29.20 -8.71 -6.50
C ALA A 41 28.13 -7.78 -7.09
N GLU A 42 26.98 -8.33 -7.45
CA GLU A 42 25.84 -7.57 -7.97
C GLU A 42 24.64 -7.74 -7.04
N ILE A 43 23.91 -6.64 -6.84
CA ILE A 43 22.67 -6.64 -6.07
C ILE A 43 21.61 -5.93 -6.90
N GLU A 44 20.51 -6.61 -7.16
CA GLU A 44 19.32 -5.99 -7.77
C GLU A 44 18.31 -5.64 -6.69
N VAL A 45 17.88 -4.39 -6.62
CA VAL A 45 16.98 -3.90 -5.57
C VAL A 45 15.84 -3.11 -6.17
N ILE A 46 14.66 -3.22 -5.53
CA ILE A 46 13.58 -2.25 -5.69
C ILE A 46 13.67 -1.29 -4.51
N ALA A 47 13.83 -0.01 -4.79
CA ALA A 47 13.81 1.04 -3.76
C ALA A 47 12.62 1.97 -3.99
N THR A 48 11.94 2.33 -2.90
CA THR A 48 10.81 3.23 -2.92
C THR A 48 11.19 4.57 -2.33
N PHE A 49 10.81 5.62 -3.04
CA PHE A 49 11.09 6.99 -2.67
C PHE A 49 9.78 7.77 -2.51
N LEU A 50 9.66 8.52 -1.43
CA LEU A 50 8.55 9.47 -1.22
C LEU A 50 9.06 10.91 -1.30
N PRO A 51 8.25 11.83 -1.85
CA PRO A 51 8.56 13.26 -1.77
C PRO A 51 8.73 13.71 -0.31
N ARG A 52 9.73 14.53 -0.05
CA ARG A 52 10.01 15.05 1.31
C ARG A 52 8.79 15.74 1.91
N VAL A 53 8.05 16.49 1.11
CA VAL A 53 6.85 17.21 1.56
C VAL A 53 5.79 16.26 2.15
N VAL A 54 5.64 15.06 1.58
CA VAL A 54 4.67 14.05 2.08
C VAL A 54 5.10 13.55 3.46
N VAL A 55 6.36 13.16 3.60
CA VAL A 55 6.90 12.65 4.87
C VAL A 55 6.91 13.75 5.94
N GLU A 56 7.32 14.97 5.59
CA GLU A 56 7.33 16.10 6.52
C GLU A 56 5.93 16.53 6.96
N SER A 57 4.93 16.43 6.07
CA SER A 57 3.53 16.69 6.42
C SER A 57 2.99 15.65 7.41
N LEU A 58 3.32 14.37 7.20
CA LEU A 58 2.96 13.30 8.13
C LEU A 58 3.61 13.52 9.50
N LEU A 59 4.91 13.84 9.54
CA LEU A 59 5.62 14.17 10.79
C LEU A 59 5.02 15.37 11.50
N ALA A 60 4.62 16.40 10.77
CA ALA A 60 3.97 17.58 11.34
C ALA A 60 2.60 17.24 11.95
N ALA A 61 1.83 16.34 11.30
CA ALA A 61 0.56 15.86 11.82
C ALA A 61 0.74 15.05 13.11
N LEU A 62 1.69 14.09 13.13
CA LEU A 62 2.02 13.31 14.32
C LEU A 62 2.46 14.21 15.48
N LYS A 63 3.32 15.17 15.22
CA LYS A 63 3.78 16.15 16.23
C LYS A 63 2.62 16.96 16.81
N ARG A 64 1.65 17.39 15.98
CA ARG A 64 0.45 18.10 16.47
C ARG A 64 -0.44 17.22 17.35
N ALA A 65 -0.44 15.92 17.10
CA ALA A 65 -1.14 14.94 17.91
C ALA A 65 -0.35 14.51 19.17
N ASN A 66 0.84 15.08 19.44
CA ASN A 66 1.80 14.66 20.47
C ASN A 66 2.20 13.19 20.35
N LEU A 67 2.35 12.71 19.10
CA LEU A 67 2.83 11.37 18.79
C LEU A 67 4.22 11.42 18.18
N GLU A 68 5.01 10.41 18.44
CA GLU A 68 6.31 10.18 17.81
C GLU A 68 6.19 9.08 16.76
N MET A 69 6.94 9.21 15.67
CA MET A 69 7.01 8.19 14.63
C MET A 69 7.99 7.10 15.04
N GLU A 70 7.52 5.89 15.21
CA GLU A 70 8.33 4.72 15.54
C GLU A 70 8.81 3.98 14.29
N ALA A 71 7.99 3.94 13.25
CA ALA A 71 8.32 3.29 11.98
C ALA A 71 7.60 3.97 10.82
N LEU A 72 8.16 3.79 9.62
CA LEU A 72 7.55 4.19 8.36
C LEU A 72 7.63 3.00 7.41
N THR A 73 6.50 2.64 6.81
CA THR A 73 6.43 1.58 5.79
C THR A 73 5.40 1.94 4.74
N LEU A 74 5.37 1.21 3.65
CA LEU A 74 4.33 1.33 2.63
C LEU A 74 3.18 0.37 2.95
N GLU A 75 1.96 0.80 2.70
CA GLU A 75 0.75 0.02 2.94
C GLU A 75 0.83 -1.38 2.29
N PRO A 76 1.15 -1.54 1.00
CA PRO A 76 1.21 -2.86 0.39
C PRO A 76 2.33 -3.73 0.96
N ILE A 77 3.44 -3.15 1.43
CA ILE A 77 4.51 -3.91 2.13
C ILE A 77 3.99 -4.42 3.47
N ALA A 78 3.30 -3.57 4.23
CA ALA A 78 2.72 -3.95 5.51
C ALA A 78 1.72 -5.09 5.36
N ALA A 79 0.80 -4.99 4.40
CA ALA A 79 -0.21 -6.00 4.14
C ALA A 79 0.38 -7.33 3.63
N ILE A 80 1.33 -7.30 2.68
CA ILE A 80 2.02 -8.52 2.20
C ILE A 80 2.73 -9.24 3.33
N ASN A 81 3.40 -8.52 4.21
CA ASN A 81 4.19 -9.13 5.28
C ASN A 81 3.35 -9.94 6.28
N VAL A 82 2.06 -9.66 6.38
CA VAL A 82 1.15 -10.37 7.27
C VAL A 82 0.25 -11.40 6.56
N LEU A 83 -0.06 -11.18 5.28
CA LEU A 83 -0.94 -12.08 4.52
C LEU A 83 -0.20 -13.10 3.66
N ILE A 84 0.98 -12.76 3.13
CA ILE A 84 1.75 -13.63 2.24
C ILE A 84 3.07 -13.98 2.92
N PRO A 85 3.12 -15.08 3.67
CA PRO A 85 4.35 -15.51 4.33
C PRO A 85 5.45 -15.80 3.29
N PRO A 86 6.74 -15.71 3.67
CA PRO A 86 7.87 -15.89 2.74
C PRO A 86 7.80 -17.19 1.93
N SER A 87 7.29 -18.28 2.52
CA SER A 87 7.11 -19.58 1.83
C SER A 87 6.15 -19.53 0.65
N MET A 88 5.18 -18.60 0.66
CA MET A 88 4.18 -18.43 -0.40
C MET A 88 4.60 -17.40 -1.46
N ARG A 89 5.62 -16.59 -1.21
CA ARG A 89 6.06 -15.53 -2.14
C ARG A 89 6.70 -16.05 -3.42
N ARG A 90 6.95 -17.36 -3.51
CA ARG A 90 7.33 -18.00 -4.77
C ARG A 90 6.20 -18.04 -5.80
N LEU A 91 4.96 -17.87 -5.32
CA LEU A 91 3.80 -17.78 -6.19
C LEU A 91 3.68 -16.33 -6.70
N ASN A 92 3.36 -16.21 -7.99
CA ASN A 92 3.03 -14.91 -8.58
C ASN A 92 1.61 -14.51 -8.13
N VAL A 93 1.53 -13.70 -7.09
CA VAL A 93 0.28 -13.24 -6.46
C VAL A 93 0.28 -11.72 -6.40
N ALA A 94 -0.84 -11.10 -6.75
CA ALA A 94 -1.06 -9.68 -6.53
C ALA A 94 -1.83 -9.48 -5.21
N LEU A 95 -1.38 -8.54 -4.39
CA LEU A 95 -2.12 -7.99 -3.27
C LEU A 95 -2.52 -6.57 -3.64
N VAL A 96 -3.79 -6.23 -3.43
CA VAL A 96 -4.35 -4.90 -3.71
C VAL A 96 -5.02 -4.39 -2.44
N ASP A 97 -4.53 -3.27 -1.94
CA ASP A 97 -5.16 -2.52 -0.84
C ASP A 97 -6.03 -1.42 -1.45
N ILE A 98 -7.34 -1.60 -1.40
CA ILE A 98 -8.30 -0.64 -1.93
C ILE A 98 -8.75 0.26 -0.78
N GLY A 99 -8.18 1.46 -0.74
CA GLY A 99 -8.50 2.50 0.24
C GLY A 99 -9.72 3.34 -0.14
N ALA A 100 -9.71 4.61 0.27
CA ALA A 100 -10.70 5.61 -0.11
C ALA A 100 -10.36 6.20 -1.49
N GLY A 101 -9.21 6.84 -1.64
CA GLY A 101 -8.81 7.54 -2.86
C GLY A 101 -7.75 6.82 -3.70
N THR A 102 -7.08 5.80 -3.17
CA THR A 102 -6.02 5.05 -3.87
C THR A 102 -6.17 3.56 -3.71
N SER A 103 -5.74 2.82 -4.72
CA SER A 103 -5.56 1.36 -4.63
C SER A 103 -4.10 1.03 -4.84
N ASP A 104 -3.47 0.52 -3.79
CA ASP A 104 -2.06 0.17 -3.75
C ASP A 104 -1.85 -1.30 -4.09
N ILE A 105 -0.88 -1.57 -4.96
CA ILE A 105 -0.66 -2.89 -5.54
C ILE A 105 0.76 -3.35 -5.24
N ALA A 106 0.90 -4.60 -4.81
CA ALA A 106 2.19 -5.27 -4.73
C ALA A 106 2.09 -6.67 -5.34
N ILE A 107 3.13 -7.09 -6.04
CA ILE A 107 3.19 -8.39 -6.70
C ILE A 107 4.35 -9.19 -6.14
N THR A 108 4.08 -10.44 -5.75
CA THR A 108 5.12 -11.41 -5.36
C THR A 108 5.44 -12.34 -6.51
N ASP A 109 6.68 -12.72 -6.62
CA ASP A 109 7.17 -13.82 -7.46
C ASP A 109 8.57 -14.23 -6.98
N GLN A 110 9.02 -15.44 -7.31
CA GLN A 110 10.37 -15.93 -7.04
C GLN A 110 10.85 -15.80 -5.58
N GLY A 111 9.93 -15.75 -4.63
CA GLY A 111 10.23 -15.68 -3.21
C GLY A 111 10.26 -14.27 -2.62
N THR A 112 10.10 -13.23 -3.43
CA THR A 112 10.18 -11.83 -3.02
C THR A 112 9.01 -11.00 -3.57
N ILE A 113 9.02 -9.71 -3.29
CA ILE A 113 8.12 -8.73 -3.91
C ILE A 113 8.85 -8.17 -5.12
N VAL A 114 8.27 -8.35 -6.30
CA VAL A 114 8.90 -8.00 -7.58
C VAL A 114 8.39 -6.69 -8.18
N ALA A 115 7.25 -6.18 -7.72
CA ALA A 115 6.71 -4.91 -8.20
C ALA A 115 5.80 -4.25 -7.17
N TYR A 116 5.77 -2.91 -7.21
CA TYR A 116 4.82 -2.04 -6.53
C TYR A 116 4.20 -1.07 -7.52
N GLY A 117 2.94 -0.71 -7.29
CA GLY A 117 2.25 0.31 -8.05
C GLY A 117 1.04 0.84 -7.29
N MET A 118 0.41 1.85 -7.86
CA MET A 118 -0.77 2.48 -7.30
C MET A 118 -1.62 3.03 -8.44
N VAL A 119 -2.93 2.96 -8.27
CA VAL A 119 -3.89 3.71 -9.10
C VAL A 119 -4.61 4.74 -8.22
N PRO A 120 -4.81 5.98 -8.70
CA PRO A 120 -5.48 7.04 -7.96
C PRO A 120 -7.01 6.92 -8.07
N THR A 121 -7.52 5.71 -7.88
CA THR A 121 -8.95 5.36 -7.90
C THR A 121 -9.22 4.27 -6.87
N ALA A 122 -10.28 4.39 -6.09
CA ALA A 122 -10.63 3.43 -5.04
C ALA A 122 -12.09 3.52 -4.61
N GLY A 123 -12.37 3.52 -3.30
CA GLY A 123 -13.72 3.52 -2.75
C GLY A 123 -14.51 4.80 -2.97
N ASP A 124 -13.83 5.93 -3.18
CA ASP A 124 -14.47 7.24 -3.32
C ASP A 124 -15.21 7.37 -4.65
N GLU A 125 -14.72 6.76 -5.74
CA GLU A 125 -15.44 6.71 -7.02
C GLU A 125 -16.79 6.01 -6.91
N ILE A 126 -16.88 5.02 -6.03
CA ILE A 126 -18.16 4.34 -5.75
C ILE A 126 -19.08 5.25 -4.93
N THR A 127 -18.50 6.00 -3.97
CA THR A 127 -19.24 6.97 -3.17
C THR A 127 -19.75 8.13 -4.05
N GLU A 128 -18.92 8.64 -4.94
CA GLU A 128 -19.30 9.68 -5.90
C GLU A 128 -20.40 9.21 -6.84
N ALA A 129 -20.31 7.99 -7.37
CA ALA A 129 -21.36 7.42 -8.22
C ALA A 129 -22.71 7.32 -7.49
N LEU A 130 -22.71 6.95 -6.20
CA LEU A 130 -23.92 6.97 -5.36
C LEU A 130 -24.42 8.39 -5.13
N SER A 131 -23.51 9.32 -4.80
CA SER A 131 -23.82 10.73 -4.59
C SER A 131 -24.52 11.35 -5.80
N GLU A 132 -23.97 11.13 -6.99
CA GLU A 132 -24.54 11.66 -8.25
C GLU A 132 -25.87 10.99 -8.61
N THR A 133 -25.96 9.66 -8.46
CA THR A 133 -27.15 8.90 -8.89
C THR A 133 -28.36 9.21 -8.03
N TYR A 134 -28.16 9.34 -6.71
CA TYR A 134 -29.23 9.48 -5.73
C TYR A 134 -29.30 10.87 -5.10
N LEU A 135 -28.56 11.85 -5.63
CA LEU A 135 -28.49 13.22 -5.12
C LEU A 135 -28.17 13.27 -3.62
N LEU A 136 -27.11 12.58 -3.21
CA LEU A 136 -26.68 12.49 -1.83
C LEU A 136 -25.48 13.41 -1.57
N ASP A 137 -25.43 13.98 -0.36
CA ASP A 137 -24.15 14.50 0.13
C ASP A 137 -23.15 13.36 0.32
N PHE A 138 -21.87 13.62 0.09
CA PHE A 138 -20.80 12.61 0.09
C PHE A 138 -20.77 11.74 1.37
N PRO A 139 -20.86 12.30 2.60
CA PRO A 139 -20.94 11.50 3.82
C PRO A 139 -22.15 10.55 3.86
N VAL A 140 -23.30 10.98 3.33
CA VAL A 140 -24.53 10.16 3.26
C VAL A 140 -24.36 9.05 2.22
N ALA A 141 -23.73 9.34 1.08
CA ALA A 141 -23.38 8.35 0.07
C ALA A 141 -22.42 7.30 0.60
N ASP A 142 -21.39 7.68 1.40
CA ASP A 142 -20.46 6.71 2.03
C ASP A 142 -21.20 5.81 3.04
N LEU A 143 -22.09 6.35 3.84
CA LEU A 143 -22.94 5.55 4.74
C LEU A 143 -23.85 4.60 3.96
N THR A 144 -24.43 5.05 2.85
CA THR A 144 -25.27 4.24 1.98
C THR A 144 -24.46 3.11 1.35
N LYS A 145 -23.24 3.39 0.86
CA LYS A 145 -22.30 2.38 0.36
C LYS A 145 -22.02 1.28 1.39
N ARG A 146 -21.82 1.64 2.65
CA ARG A 146 -21.57 0.68 3.74
C ARG A 146 -22.77 -0.21 4.00
N LYS A 147 -23.99 0.33 3.94
CA LYS A 147 -25.24 -0.44 4.10
C LYS A 147 -25.44 -1.49 3.01
N LEU A 148 -24.84 -1.31 1.81
CA LEU A 148 -24.88 -2.33 0.75
C LEU A 148 -24.27 -3.68 1.16
N GLN A 149 -23.53 -3.74 2.26
CA GLN A 149 -22.93 -5.00 2.74
C GLN A 149 -23.92 -5.82 3.60
N THR A 150 -24.88 -5.19 4.24
CA THR A 150 -25.73 -5.81 5.26
C THR A 150 -27.22 -5.76 4.96
N ASP A 151 -27.69 -4.71 4.30
CA ASP A 151 -29.09 -4.40 4.17
C ASP A 151 -29.61 -4.82 2.78
N GLU A 152 -30.74 -5.51 2.74
CA GLU A 152 -31.40 -5.93 1.48
C GLU A 152 -32.22 -4.78 0.86
N GLU A 153 -32.68 -3.84 1.67
CA GLU A 153 -33.41 -2.66 1.28
C GLU A 153 -32.87 -1.45 2.03
N ILE A 154 -32.57 -0.37 1.34
CA ILE A 154 -31.89 0.78 1.88
C ILE A 154 -32.76 2.02 1.76
N LEU A 155 -33.05 2.65 2.88
CA LEU A 155 -33.69 3.97 2.90
C LEU A 155 -32.65 5.02 2.49
N ILE A 156 -32.95 5.72 1.44
CA ILE A 156 -32.19 6.87 0.93
C ILE A 156 -33.05 8.12 1.08
N GLN A 157 -32.48 9.15 1.74
CA GLN A 157 -33.01 10.49 1.77
C GLN A 157 -32.11 11.37 0.90
N ASP A 158 -32.67 11.94 -0.16
CA ASP A 158 -31.92 12.83 -1.05
C ASP A 158 -31.71 14.23 -0.43
N ILE A 159 -30.91 15.07 -1.09
CA ILE A 159 -30.62 16.44 -0.62
C ILE A 159 -31.87 17.35 -0.62
N LEU A 160 -32.96 16.94 -1.25
CA LEU A 160 -34.25 17.65 -1.29
C LEU A 160 -35.16 17.21 -0.13
N GLY A 161 -34.75 16.18 0.64
CA GLY A 161 -35.47 15.65 1.78
C GLY A 161 -36.54 14.60 1.43
N PHE A 162 -36.50 14.03 0.22
CA PHE A 162 -37.39 12.93 -0.15
C PHE A 162 -36.83 11.60 0.30
N ASP A 163 -37.63 10.84 1.02
CA ASP A 163 -37.34 9.49 1.48
C ASP A 163 -37.83 8.46 0.47
N GLN A 164 -36.94 7.56 0.06
CA GLN A 164 -37.29 6.44 -0.81
C GLN A 164 -36.50 5.18 -0.42
N TYR A 165 -37.20 4.03 -0.45
CA TYR A 165 -36.57 2.73 -0.28
C TYR A 165 -36.14 2.17 -1.63
N PHE A 166 -34.94 1.66 -1.69
CA PHE A 166 -34.36 1.01 -2.87
C PHE A 166 -33.89 -0.40 -2.53
N PRO A 167 -34.24 -1.40 -3.34
CA PRO A 167 -33.65 -2.71 -3.22
C PRO A 167 -32.12 -2.63 -3.44
N ARG A 168 -31.34 -3.36 -2.63
CA ARG A 168 -29.88 -3.42 -2.71
C ARG A 168 -29.38 -3.64 -4.14
N ASN A 169 -29.98 -4.61 -4.86
CA ASN A 169 -29.54 -4.94 -6.20
C ASN A 169 -29.76 -3.80 -7.22
N GLU A 170 -30.82 -3.01 -7.06
CA GLU A 170 -31.06 -1.83 -7.89
C GLU A 170 -29.96 -0.79 -7.71
N ILE A 171 -29.54 -0.55 -6.46
CA ILE A 171 -28.45 0.36 -6.16
C ILE A 171 -27.13 -0.17 -6.75
N ILE A 172 -26.83 -1.46 -6.59
CA ILE A 172 -25.61 -2.06 -7.14
C ILE A 172 -25.61 -1.93 -8.68
N ASP A 173 -26.73 -2.17 -9.33
CA ASP A 173 -26.84 -2.06 -10.79
C ASP A 173 -26.62 -0.62 -11.27
N SER A 174 -27.10 0.38 -10.52
CA SER A 174 -26.90 1.79 -10.86
C SER A 174 -25.44 2.24 -10.82
N ILE A 175 -24.63 1.69 -9.86
CA ILE A 175 -23.21 2.01 -9.72
C ILE A 175 -22.28 1.00 -10.41
N ARG A 176 -22.80 0.00 -11.07
CA ARG A 176 -22.02 -1.03 -11.79
C ARG A 176 -20.99 -0.47 -12.77
N PRO A 177 -21.24 0.62 -13.52
CA PRO A 177 -20.21 1.24 -14.35
C PRO A 177 -19.00 1.72 -13.56
N ALA A 178 -19.19 2.31 -12.38
CA ALA A 178 -18.09 2.76 -11.51
C ALA A 178 -17.29 1.57 -10.97
N ILE A 179 -17.97 0.48 -10.55
CA ILE A 179 -17.30 -0.76 -10.10
C ILE A 179 -16.44 -1.36 -11.22
N LYS A 180 -16.96 -1.39 -12.47
CA LYS A 180 -16.19 -1.87 -13.64
C LYS A 180 -14.99 -1.00 -13.94
N ASN A 181 -15.13 0.31 -13.85
CA ASN A 181 -14.02 1.24 -14.09
C ASN A 181 -12.92 1.06 -13.05
N LEU A 182 -13.28 0.90 -11.77
CA LEU A 182 -12.32 0.60 -10.70
C LEU A 182 -11.61 -0.73 -10.96
N ALA A 183 -12.35 -1.79 -11.30
CA ALA A 183 -11.77 -3.09 -11.63
C ALA A 183 -10.83 -3.03 -12.85
N MET A 184 -11.19 -2.28 -13.88
CA MET A 184 -10.34 -2.06 -15.07
C MET A 184 -9.06 -1.29 -14.72
N ALA A 185 -9.14 -0.24 -13.91
CA ALA A 185 -7.98 0.54 -13.51
C ALA A 185 -6.99 -0.34 -12.73
N ILE A 186 -7.48 -1.08 -11.73
CA ILE A 186 -6.66 -2.02 -10.94
C ILE A 186 -6.09 -3.14 -11.83
N GLY A 187 -6.92 -3.76 -12.66
CA GLY A 187 -6.51 -4.87 -13.52
C GLY A 187 -5.43 -4.47 -14.54
N ASN A 188 -5.57 -3.30 -15.17
CA ASN A 188 -4.58 -2.77 -16.11
C ASN A 188 -3.25 -2.50 -15.41
N GLU A 189 -3.28 -1.94 -14.21
CA GLU A 189 -2.05 -1.69 -13.45
C GLU A 189 -1.38 -2.99 -13.01
N ILE A 190 -2.14 -3.99 -12.58
CA ILE A 190 -1.61 -5.34 -12.29
C ILE A 190 -0.90 -5.92 -13.52
N LEU A 191 -1.51 -5.86 -14.69
CA LEU A 191 -0.90 -6.35 -15.93
C LEU A 191 0.37 -5.57 -16.28
N ARG A 192 0.34 -4.25 -16.14
CA ARG A 192 1.51 -3.40 -16.38
C ARG A 192 2.68 -3.78 -15.47
N LEU A 193 2.42 -3.95 -14.17
CA LEU A 193 3.42 -4.32 -13.17
C LEU A 193 3.94 -5.75 -13.32
N ASN A 194 3.11 -6.65 -13.86
CA ASN A 194 3.42 -8.07 -14.01
C ASN A 194 3.87 -8.46 -15.43
N ASN A 195 4.43 -7.51 -16.19
CA ASN A 195 4.90 -7.73 -17.55
C ASN A 195 3.82 -8.33 -18.47
N GLN A 196 2.59 -7.80 -18.41
CA GLN A 196 1.42 -8.22 -19.17
C GLN A 196 1.00 -9.68 -18.90
N ARG A 197 1.39 -10.25 -17.78
CA ARG A 197 0.99 -11.60 -17.35
C ARG A 197 -0.03 -11.51 -16.22
N THR A 198 -1.09 -12.30 -16.31
CA THR A 198 -2.06 -12.45 -15.24
C THR A 198 -1.42 -13.16 -14.04
N PRO A 199 -1.56 -12.64 -12.80
CA PRO A 199 -1.09 -13.33 -11.60
C PRO A 199 -1.89 -14.62 -11.35
N LYS A 200 -1.38 -15.53 -10.54
CA LYS A 200 -2.06 -16.80 -10.20
C LYS A 200 -3.24 -16.61 -9.25
N ALA A 201 -3.21 -15.56 -8.45
CA ALA A 201 -4.29 -15.16 -7.55
C ALA A 201 -4.18 -13.69 -7.18
N ILE A 202 -5.29 -13.12 -6.71
CA ILE A 202 -5.38 -11.76 -6.22
C ILE A 202 -5.98 -11.79 -4.82
N MET A 203 -5.35 -11.06 -3.90
CA MET A 203 -5.86 -10.81 -2.57
C MET A 203 -6.25 -9.33 -2.47
N LEU A 204 -7.49 -9.05 -2.10
CA LEU A 204 -8.00 -7.70 -1.88
C LEU A 204 -8.09 -7.43 -0.38
N VAL A 205 -7.60 -6.28 0.05
CA VAL A 205 -7.70 -5.76 1.42
C VAL A 205 -8.16 -4.30 1.38
N GLY A 206 -8.29 -3.68 2.55
CA GLY A 206 -8.79 -2.31 2.65
C GLY A 206 -10.32 -2.21 2.57
N GLY A 207 -10.87 -1.08 2.96
CA GLY A 207 -12.32 -0.86 3.01
C GLY A 207 -13.00 -0.91 1.65
N GLY A 208 -12.33 -0.42 0.61
CA GLY A 208 -12.82 -0.45 -0.77
C GLY A 208 -12.95 -1.86 -1.34
N SER A 209 -12.24 -2.85 -0.78
CA SER A 209 -12.38 -4.26 -1.19
C SER A 209 -13.76 -4.85 -0.90
N LEU A 210 -14.52 -4.20 -0.02
CA LEU A 210 -15.90 -4.57 0.31
C LEU A 210 -16.93 -4.05 -0.71
N THR A 211 -16.49 -3.33 -1.74
CA THR A 211 -17.37 -2.90 -2.84
C THR A 211 -18.06 -4.13 -3.46
N PRO A 212 -19.39 -4.11 -3.60
CA PRO A 212 -20.12 -5.22 -4.22
C PRO A 212 -19.55 -5.60 -5.58
N ASP A 213 -19.49 -6.88 -5.88
CA ASP A 213 -19.06 -7.46 -7.16
C ASP A 213 -17.60 -7.14 -7.59
N ILE A 214 -16.79 -6.39 -6.83
CA ILE A 214 -15.43 -6.00 -7.23
C ILE A 214 -14.53 -7.22 -7.52
N THR A 215 -14.66 -8.30 -6.74
CA THR A 215 -13.90 -9.54 -6.97
C THR A 215 -14.26 -10.20 -8.30
N LYS A 216 -15.54 -10.18 -8.66
CA LYS A 216 -16.06 -10.73 -9.91
C LYS A 216 -15.58 -9.90 -11.09
N GLU A 217 -15.81 -8.58 -11.06
CA GLU A 217 -15.42 -7.68 -12.14
C GLU A 217 -13.90 -7.70 -12.39
N LEU A 218 -13.10 -7.72 -11.32
CA LEU A 218 -11.64 -7.84 -11.44
C LEU A 218 -11.21 -9.22 -12.00
N GLY A 219 -11.90 -10.28 -11.59
CA GLY A 219 -11.70 -11.62 -12.16
C GLY A 219 -12.00 -11.67 -13.65
N GLU A 220 -13.08 -11.02 -14.11
CA GLU A 220 -13.43 -10.91 -15.53
C GLU A 220 -12.38 -10.12 -16.32
N VAL A 221 -11.94 -8.96 -15.81
CA VAL A 221 -10.89 -8.14 -16.44
C VAL A 221 -9.59 -8.92 -16.65
N LEU A 222 -9.20 -9.72 -15.67
CA LEU A 222 -7.94 -10.47 -15.69
C LEU A 222 -8.10 -11.92 -16.17
N GLN A 223 -9.31 -12.31 -16.59
CA GLN A 223 -9.63 -13.67 -17.04
C GLN A 223 -9.26 -14.74 -16.02
N LEU A 224 -9.48 -14.43 -14.73
CA LEU A 224 -9.24 -15.34 -13.62
C LEU A 224 -10.52 -16.08 -13.21
N PRO A 225 -10.43 -17.35 -12.82
CA PRO A 225 -11.54 -18.04 -12.17
C PRO A 225 -11.96 -17.32 -10.87
N SER A 226 -13.24 -17.38 -10.51
CA SER A 226 -13.79 -16.72 -9.33
C SER A 226 -13.09 -17.08 -8.01
N ASN A 227 -12.54 -18.29 -7.90
CA ASN A 227 -11.79 -18.76 -6.74
C ASN A 227 -10.33 -18.26 -6.69
N ARG A 228 -9.92 -17.36 -7.59
CA ARG A 228 -8.58 -16.78 -7.65
C ARG A 228 -8.54 -15.29 -7.28
N VAL A 229 -9.68 -14.70 -7.00
CA VAL A 229 -9.79 -13.33 -6.49
C VAL A 229 -10.60 -13.37 -5.21
N ALA A 230 -10.00 -12.91 -4.10
CA ALA A 230 -10.66 -12.99 -2.80
C ALA A 230 -10.34 -11.78 -1.93
N VAL A 231 -11.34 -11.30 -1.20
CA VAL A 231 -11.15 -10.35 -0.09
C VAL A 231 -10.57 -11.11 1.10
N ARG A 232 -9.55 -10.53 1.74
CA ARG A 232 -8.91 -11.11 2.92
C ARG A 232 -8.99 -10.15 4.10
N GLY A 233 -9.53 -10.64 5.20
CA GLY A 233 -9.57 -9.94 6.47
C GLY A 233 -8.45 -10.37 7.40
N ILE A 234 -8.51 -9.88 8.64
CA ILE A 234 -7.52 -10.18 9.67
C ILE A 234 -7.53 -11.64 10.12
N ASP A 235 -8.58 -12.40 9.83
CA ASP A 235 -8.65 -13.85 10.03
C ASP A 235 -7.59 -14.62 9.23
N ALA A 236 -7.09 -14.01 8.17
CA ALA A 236 -6.02 -14.56 7.35
C ALA A 236 -4.63 -14.38 7.95
N ILE A 237 -4.47 -13.51 8.95
CA ILE A 237 -3.19 -13.23 9.60
C ILE A 237 -2.85 -14.35 10.57
N GLN A 238 -1.72 -15.03 10.31
CA GLN A 238 -1.28 -16.12 11.16
C GLN A 238 -0.79 -15.62 12.53
N ASN A 239 -1.12 -16.38 13.59
CA ASN A 239 -0.71 -16.09 14.97
C ASN A 239 -1.20 -14.73 15.51
N LEU A 240 -2.29 -14.21 14.97
CA LEU A 240 -2.95 -13.02 15.50
C LEU A 240 -3.96 -13.43 16.59
N THR A 241 -3.77 -12.89 17.79
CA THR A 241 -4.77 -12.96 18.86
C THR A 241 -5.48 -11.61 18.95
N LYS A 242 -6.80 -11.61 18.95
CA LYS A 242 -7.63 -10.41 19.04
C LYS A 242 -8.68 -10.57 20.13
N GLU A 243 -9.14 -9.46 20.66
CA GLU A 243 -10.31 -9.43 21.55
C GLU A 243 -11.60 -9.63 20.73
N GLU A 244 -12.65 -10.17 21.39
CA GLU A 244 -13.90 -10.53 20.71
C GLU A 244 -14.59 -9.35 20.02
N HIS A 245 -14.49 -8.14 20.60
CA HIS A 245 -15.09 -6.94 20.04
C HIS A 245 -14.40 -6.40 18.78
N ILE A 246 -13.21 -6.86 18.45
CA ILE A 246 -12.50 -6.42 17.25
C ILE A 246 -13.09 -7.11 16.02
N PRO A 247 -13.63 -6.36 15.04
CA PRO A 247 -14.26 -6.94 13.87
C PRO A 247 -13.22 -7.63 12.96
N VAL A 248 -13.67 -8.68 12.28
CA VAL A 248 -12.88 -9.39 11.27
C VAL A 248 -13.13 -8.71 9.92
N THR A 249 -12.39 -7.66 9.64
CA THR A 249 -12.57 -6.86 8.41
C THR A 249 -11.26 -6.72 7.64
N PRO A 250 -11.32 -6.51 6.30
CA PRO A 250 -10.12 -6.26 5.49
C PRO A 250 -9.47 -4.90 5.78
N GLU A 251 -10.20 -3.94 6.35
CA GLU A 251 -9.72 -2.61 6.71
C GLU A 251 -8.60 -2.62 7.75
N LEU A 252 -8.58 -3.63 8.62
CA LEU A 252 -7.62 -3.74 9.71
C LEU A 252 -6.31 -4.45 9.32
N VAL A 253 -6.23 -5.03 8.13
CA VAL A 253 -5.05 -5.79 7.70
C VAL A 253 -3.81 -4.90 7.63
N THR A 254 -3.90 -3.79 6.94
CA THR A 254 -2.80 -2.85 6.75
C THR A 254 -2.36 -2.17 8.06
N PRO A 255 -3.25 -1.64 8.93
CA PRO A 255 -2.86 -1.12 10.24
C PRO A 255 -2.14 -2.15 11.13
N ILE A 256 -2.60 -3.39 11.14
CA ILE A 256 -1.93 -4.48 11.88
C ILE A 256 -0.56 -4.79 11.25
N GLY A 257 -0.48 -4.81 9.93
CA GLY A 257 0.77 -4.98 9.20
C GLY A 257 1.80 -3.91 9.53
N ILE A 258 1.38 -2.64 9.61
CA ILE A 258 2.21 -1.50 10.03
C ILE A 258 2.73 -1.71 11.46
N ALA A 259 1.87 -2.07 12.40
CA ALA A 259 2.26 -2.31 13.78
C ALA A 259 3.27 -3.46 13.92
N ILE A 260 3.11 -4.53 13.14
CA ILE A 260 4.05 -5.66 13.10
C ILE A 260 5.38 -5.25 12.45
N ALA A 261 5.34 -4.45 11.39
CA ALA A 261 6.53 -3.93 10.72
C ALA A 261 7.34 -3.04 11.67
N ALA A 262 6.69 -2.15 12.40
CA ALA A 262 7.32 -1.29 13.41
C ALA A 262 8.09 -2.11 14.47
N LYS A 263 7.49 -3.20 14.93
CA LYS A 263 8.13 -4.08 15.92
C LYS A 263 9.34 -4.85 15.39
N LYS A 264 9.32 -5.18 14.07
CA LYS A 264 10.38 -6.01 13.45
C LYS A 264 11.56 -5.20 12.93
N ALA A 265 11.30 -4.01 12.44
CA ALA A 265 12.31 -3.15 11.82
C ALA A 265 11.92 -1.68 12.06
N PRO A 266 12.11 -1.16 13.27
CA PRO A 266 11.85 0.25 13.53
C PRO A 266 12.74 1.10 12.63
N VAL A 267 12.13 2.05 11.92
CA VAL A 267 12.90 3.07 11.19
C VAL A 267 13.49 4.01 12.25
N GLN A 268 14.81 4.11 12.30
CA GLN A 268 15.43 5.11 13.15
C GLN A 268 15.23 6.48 12.51
N TYR A 269 14.30 7.26 13.06
CA TYR A 269 14.17 8.66 12.77
C TYR A 269 14.96 9.48 13.79
N MET A 270 15.91 10.24 13.33
CA MET A 270 16.69 11.13 14.17
C MET A 270 16.71 12.54 13.57
N SER A 271 16.49 13.53 14.41
CA SER A 271 16.69 14.93 14.06
C SER A 271 17.95 15.42 14.79
N VAL A 272 18.96 15.75 14.03
CA VAL A 272 20.23 16.30 14.57
C VAL A 272 20.47 17.70 14.09
N THR A 273 21.10 18.54 14.90
CA THR A 273 21.49 19.88 14.49
C THR A 273 22.97 19.89 14.12
N VAL A 274 23.27 20.20 12.88
CA VAL A 274 24.63 20.31 12.35
C VAL A 274 24.84 21.76 11.91
N ASN A 275 25.77 22.47 12.55
CA ASN A 275 26.06 23.91 12.26
C ASN A 275 24.79 24.80 12.25
N ASN A 276 23.94 24.65 13.26
CA ASN A 276 22.65 25.35 13.41
C ASN A 276 21.58 24.97 12.35
N GLN A 277 21.84 24.02 11.48
CA GLN A 277 20.89 23.48 10.54
C GLN A 277 20.31 22.18 11.07
N VAL A 278 18.98 22.08 11.14
CA VAL A 278 18.31 20.85 11.53
C VAL A 278 18.33 19.88 10.35
N VAL A 279 18.99 18.76 10.53
CA VAL A 279 19.09 17.67 9.57
C VAL A 279 18.22 16.53 10.08
N ARG A 280 17.34 16.02 9.22
CA ARG A 280 16.48 14.88 9.50
C ARG A 280 17.02 13.66 8.77
N LEU A 281 17.27 12.60 9.54
CA LEU A 281 17.84 11.36 9.05
C LEU A 281 16.79 10.25 9.19
N PHE A 282 16.65 9.47 8.13
CA PHE A 282 15.84 8.26 8.08
C PHE A 282 16.75 7.11 7.63
N GLU A 283 17.07 6.20 8.52
CA GLU A 283 17.94 5.07 8.21
C GLU A 283 17.36 3.78 8.77
N LEU A 284 17.62 2.68 8.06
CA LEU A 284 17.29 1.32 8.50
C LEU A 284 18.41 0.67 9.31
N LYS A 285 19.49 1.39 9.57
CA LYS A 285 20.68 0.97 10.31
C LYS A 285 21.04 2.00 11.38
N GLU A 286 21.93 1.63 12.29
CA GLU A 286 22.53 2.60 13.21
C GLU A 286 23.19 3.74 12.47
N MET A 287 22.80 4.97 12.82
CA MET A 287 23.29 6.19 12.18
C MET A 287 24.60 6.65 12.82
N THR A 288 25.52 7.07 11.97
CA THR A 288 26.81 7.58 12.38
C THR A 288 26.88 9.11 12.23
N VAL A 289 27.88 9.75 12.87
CA VAL A 289 28.16 11.16 12.68
C VAL A 289 28.45 11.48 11.20
N SER A 290 29.04 10.55 10.47
CA SER A 290 29.30 10.69 9.04
C SER A 290 28.01 10.80 8.23
N ASP A 291 26.99 10.03 8.58
CA ASP A 291 25.68 10.10 7.92
C ASP A 291 25.02 11.47 8.14
N ALA A 292 25.14 12.03 9.36
CA ALA A 292 24.67 13.37 9.66
C ALA A 292 25.39 14.47 8.84
N PHE A 293 26.70 14.38 8.68
CA PHE A 293 27.46 15.31 7.86
C PHE A 293 27.12 15.18 6.37
N LEU A 294 26.97 13.97 5.87
CA LEU A 294 26.56 13.73 4.48
C LEU A 294 25.17 14.31 4.20
N ALA A 295 24.23 14.10 5.11
CA ALA A 295 22.86 14.63 4.99
C ALA A 295 22.81 16.17 5.12
N ALA A 296 23.76 16.77 5.87
CA ALA A 296 23.96 18.22 5.96
C ALA A 296 24.72 18.81 4.76
N ASN A 297 25.10 18.01 3.78
CA ASN A 297 25.98 18.41 2.65
C ASN A 297 27.38 18.91 3.11
N ILE A 298 27.83 18.51 4.27
CA ILE A 298 29.16 18.85 4.78
C ILE A 298 30.13 17.77 4.36
N ARG A 299 31.12 18.14 3.54
CA ARG A 299 32.25 17.26 3.20
C ARG A 299 33.34 17.43 4.25
N ALA A 300 33.74 16.33 4.89
CA ALA A 300 35.01 16.33 5.63
C ALA A 300 36.12 16.66 4.61
N LYS A 301 36.81 17.77 4.81
CA LYS A 301 38.10 17.99 4.11
C LYS A 301 39.05 16.94 4.65
N GLN A 302 39.57 16.08 3.78
CA GLN A 302 40.71 15.22 4.07
C GLN A 302 41.94 16.06 4.38
#